data_29ec23d17acbb3282609cc8a5e9fae31
#
_entry.id   29ec23d17acbb3282609cc8a5e9fae31
#
_cell.length_a   1.000
_cell.length_b   1.000
_cell.length_c   1.000
_cell.angle_alpha   90.00
_cell.angle_beta   90.00
_cell.angle_gamma   90.00
#
_symmetry.space_group_name_H-M   'P 1'
#
loop_
_entity.id
_entity.type
_entity.pdbx_description
1 polymer ?
#
loop_
_entity_poly.entity_id
_entity_poly.type
_entity_poly.pdbx_seq_one_letter_code
_entity_poly.pdbx_strand_id
1 'polypeptide(L)'
;KDWADPQSNPQEEAITAMVDITPVASMKLEEQPGDSVVIASVSSIAENFSLTACNIELVAEGQILNLPSKVKDGNIKVRLTELDQKVASLYKSQKSLEREVTLKLTPVVMTTNGEATSLTEYPEMQSAITPVATPAVDTEYYIVGDLNSWQMDKSTATKLEVDKDNQYLFSVVVESEEKFDFKIVPGSAIEAPDAWQRALGASKVIEDPDPGLLAFRDKEGADPDNLTCAGGKKMKITINVEDYTYTIKEDLPEHMYINGSPYSLGWDWAVAPEMVPVTQTPGMFWSIQYYTAGDQIKFAPVRKWEGDFGYDEEILSPEAIDFAELTSSGGNIGIGKSGWYLVIVAVTTEGKTISFRLPEVYLLGGVINNSWNCDETTLFRIPTDKTSDFISPAATVTGMARISTTAVDAGGWWKSEFTLDLANEGDGTIVYRENKNVSDNLSELGYECNVKAGQKVHINFTTGKGKVE
;
A
#
# COMPACT_ATOMS: atom_id res chain seq x y z
N LYS A 1 48.92 18.00 8.08
CA LYS A 1 47.79 17.87 7.13
C LYS A 1 46.53 17.97 7.93
N ASP A 2 45.80 19.08 7.78
CA ASP A 2 44.52 19.31 8.40
C ASP A 2 43.48 18.37 7.76
N TRP A 3 43.08 17.38 8.53
CA TRP A 3 42.04 16.42 8.16
C TRP A 3 40.63 16.97 8.40
N ALA A 4 40.50 18.26 8.71
CA ALA A 4 39.25 18.89 9.08
C ALA A 4 38.52 19.63 7.93
N ASP A 5 39.15 19.80 6.79
CA ASP A 5 38.47 20.38 5.65
C ASP A 5 37.67 19.29 4.91
N PRO A 6 36.38 19.47 4.65
CA PRO A 6 35.62 18.56 3.80
C PRO A 6 36.32 18.53 2.44
N GLN A 7 36.92 17.40 2.12
CA GLN A 7 37.51 17.17 0.80
C GLN A 7 36.41 17.10 -0.20
N SER A 8 36.40 18.00 -1.18
CA SER A 8 35.54 17.86 -2.36
C SER A 8 35.79 16.50 -3.03
N ASN A 9 34.76 15.89 -3.56
CA ASN A 9 34.88 14.64 -4.29
C ASN A 9 35.56 14.93 -5.65
N PRO A 10 36.83 14.50 -5.87
CA PRO A 10 37.53 14.82 -7.13
C PRO A 10 36.83 14.32 -8.38
N GLN A 11 36.05 13.25 -8.26
CA GLN A 11 35.28 12.69 -9.37
C GLN A 11 34.09 13.59 -9.73
N GLU A 12 33.39 14.14 -8.76
CA GLU A 12 32.31 15.11 -8.99
C GLU A 12 32.83 16.38 -9.62
N GLU A 13 33.97 16.89 -9.15
CA GLU A 13 34.61 18.07 -9.74
C GLU A 13 35.02 17.82 -11.19
N ALA A 14 35.54 16.65 -11.51
CA ALA A 14 35.91 16.29 -12.87
C ALA A 14 34.68 16.19 -13.79
N ILE A 15 33.58 15.63 -13.32
CA ILE A 15 32.32 15.49 -14.07
C ILE A 15 31.69 16.85 -14.33
N THR A 16 31.58 17.72 -13.31
CA THR A 16 31.00 19.06 -13.47
C THR A 16 31.89 20.00 -14.27
N ALA A 17 33.17 19.75 -14.34
CA ALA A 17 34.07 20.47 -15.27
C ALA A 17 33.85 20.11 -16.75
N MET A 18 33.38 18.91 -17.03
CA MET A 18 32.99 18.53 -18.41
C MET A 18 31.68 19.21 -18.82
N VAL A 19 30.67 19.13 -17.99
CA VAL A 19 29.40 19.80 -18.14
C VAL A 19 28.80 20.12 -16.78
N ASP A 20 28.50 21.38 -16.57
CA ASP A 20 27.82 21.85 -15.36
C ASP A 20 26.35 22.16 -15.67
N ILE A 21 25.45 21.44 -15.01
CA ILE A 21 24.01 21.53 -15.22
C ILE A 21 23.37 22.09 -13.98
N THR A 22 22.52 23.10 -14.16
CA THR A 22 21.79 23.74 -13.09
C THR A 22 20.29 23.41 -13.23
N PRO A 23 19.63 22.88 -12.20
CA PRO A 23 18.21 22.62 -12.25
C PRO A 23 17.41 23.91 -12.14
N VAL A 24 16.19 23.91 -12.64
CA VAL A 24 15.20 24.92 -12.29
C VAL A 24 14.81 24.69 -10.84
N ALA A 25 15.03 25.68 -9.98
CA ALA A 25 14.83 25.54 -8.53
C ALA A 25 13.37 25.23 -8.19
N SER A 26 12.44 25.93 -8.82
CA SER A 26 11.00 25.69 -8.66
C SER A 26 10.23 26.09 -9.91
N MET A 27 9.11 25.41 -10.16
CA MET A 27 8.20 25.79 -11.21
C MET A 27 6.76 25.38 -10.88
N LYS A 28 5.82 26.20 -11.34
CA LYS A 28 4.40 25.91 -11.33
C LYS A 28 3.97 25.53 -12.74
N LEU A 29 3.58 24.28 -12.94
CA LEU A 29 3.27 23.76 -14.27
C LEU A 29 2.06 24.44 -14.89
N GLU A 30 1.09 24.89 -14.08
CA GLU A 30 -0.07 25.64 -14.54
C GLU A 30 0.32 26.94 -15.25
N GLU A 31 1.40 27.59 -14.82
CA GLU A 31 1.85 28.87 -15.36
C GLU A 31 2.74 28.73 -16.61
N GLN A 32 3.13 27.52 -17.00
CA GLN A 32 4.00 27.30 -18.14
C GLN A 32 3.23 27.50 -19.46
N PRO A 33 3.79 28.27 -20.42
CA PRO A 33 3.02 28.71 -21.61
C PRO A 33 2.93 27.65 -22.71
N GLY A 34 3.72 26.58 -22.67
CA GLY A 34 3.80 25.59 -23.73
C GLY A 34 3.54 24.19 -23.27
N ASP A 35 3.74 23.23 -24.15
CA ASP A 35 3.66 21.80 -23.92
C ASP A 35 4.99 21.19 -23.44
N SER A 36 6.06 21.98 -23.46
CA SER A 36 7.43 21.60 -23.12
C SER A 36 7.99 22.60 -22.11
N VAL A 37 8.69 22.10 -21.10
CA VAL A 37 9.31 22.90 -20.05
C VAL A 37 10.79 22.60 -19.94
N VAL A 38 11.58 23.62 -19.59
CA VAL A 38 12.99 23.47 -19.24
C VAL A 38 13.08 23.03 -17.78
N ILE A 39 13.61 21.84 -17.51
CA ILE A 39 13.80 21.33 -16.16
C ILE A 39 15.21 21.63 -15.61
N ALA A 40 16.18 21.74 -16.50
CA ALA A 40 17.56 22.08 -16.17
C ALA A 40 18.24 22.74 -17.38
N SER A 41 19.32 23.45 -17.12
CA SER A 41 20.11 24.11 -18.16
C SER A 41 21.60 23.90 -17.96
N VAL A 42 22.33 23.85 -19.06
CA VAL A 42 23.79 23.83 -19.02
C VAL A 42 24.31 25.20 -18.61
N SER A 43 25.01 25.27 -17.49
CA SER A 43 25.64 26.48 -16.97
C SER A 43 27.02 26.69 -17.62
N SER A 44 27.74 25.62 -17.82
CA SER A 44 29.03 25.61 -18.53
C SER A 44 29.34 24.23 -19.10
N ILE A 45 30.10 24.21 -20.19
CA ILE A 45 30.56 22.96 -20.78
C ILE A 45 32.01 23.18 -21.30
N ALA A 46 32.85 22.14 -21.10
CA ALA A 46 34.22 22.18 -21.56
C ALA A 46 34.31 22.29 -23.08
N GLU A 47 35.33 22.96 -23.60
CA GLU A 47 35.47 23.35 -24.99
C GLU A 47 35.39 22.17 -25.99
N ASN A 48 35.84 20.99 -25.56
CA ASN A 48 35.92 19.80 -26.44
C ASN A 48 34.70 18.89 -26.33
N PHE A 49 33.64 19.30 -25.60
CA PHE A 49 32.46 18.50 -25.38
C PHE A 49 31.19 19.21 -25.83
N SER A 50 30.22 18.42 -26.23
CA SER A 50 28.83 18.88 -26.41
C SER A 50 27.88 17.95 -25.66
N LEU A 51 26.84 18.52 -25.07
CA LEU A 51 25.77 17.72 -24.45
C LEU A 51 24.78 17.31 -25.53
N THR A 52 24.64 16.01 -25.78
CA THR A 52 23.76 15.49 -26.82
C THR A 52 22.46 14.90 -26.28
N ALA A 53 22.48 14.37 -25.08
CA ALA A 53 21.30 13.81 -24.41
C ALA A 53 21.50 13.90 -22.90
N CYS A 54 20.41 13.75 -22.16
CA CYS A 54 20.45 13.66 -20.72
C CYS A 54 19.31 12.73 -20.25
N ASN A 55 19.64 11.59 -19.70
CA ASN A 55 18.64 10.71 -19.12
C ASN A 55 18.27 11.23 -17.73
N ILE A 56 16.98 11.27 -17.44
CA ILE A 56 16.44 11.80 -16.18
C ILE A 56 15.64 10.73 -15.47
N GLU A 57 15.95 10.54 -14.19
CA GLU A 57 15.11 9.81 -13.26
C GLU A 57 14.60 10.77 -12.18
N LEU A 58 13.30 10.77 -11.95
CA LEU A 58 12.65 11.49 -10.86
C LEU A 58 12.56 10.59 -9.64
N VAL A 59 13.03 11.07 -8.50
CA VAL A 59 13.01 10.31 -7.24
C VAL A 59 12.26 11.10 -6.17
N ALA A 60 11.27 10.50 -5.59
CA ALA A 60 10.54 10.99 -4.42
C ALA A 60 9.76 9.84 -3.76
N GLU A 61 9.50 9.95 -2.47
CA GLU A 61 8.65 9.01 -1.73
C GLU A 61 9.08 7.53 -1.90
N GLY A 62 10.38 7.28 -2.02
CA GLY A 62 10.93 5.94 -2.19
C GLY A 62 10.72 5.34 -3.57
N GLN A 63 10.25 6.10 -4.55
CA GLN A 63 9.99 5.65 -5.92
C GLN A 63 10.89 6.36 -6.93
N ILE A 64 11.16 5.68 -8.03
CA ILE A 64 11.96 6.19 -9.14
C ILE A 64 11.15 6.06 -10.42
N LEU A 65 10.99 7.17 -11.16
CA LEU A 65 10.33 7.18 -12.46
C LEU A 65 11.24 7.81 -13.51
N ASN A 66 11.34 7.16 -14.66
CA ASN A 66 12.06 7.70 -15.80
C ASN A 66 11.27 8.85 -16.44
N LEU A 67 11.97 9.93 -16.80
CA LEU A 67 11.38 11.09 -17.48
C LEU A 67 12.09 11.34 -18.81
N PRO A 68 11.46 11.07 -19.96
CA PRO A 68 12.03 11.36 -21.25
C PRO A 68 12.33 12.85 -21.43
N SER A 69 13.47 13.15 -22.01
CA SER A 69 13.95 14.52 -22.21
C SER A 69 14.59 14.72 -23.56
N LYS A 70 14.74 15.99 -23.95
CA LYS A 70 15.50 16.43 -25.13
C LYS A 70 16.42 17.57 -24.75
N VAL A 71 17.61 17.57 -25.30
CA VAL A 71 18.57 18.66 -25.15
C VAL A 71 18.51 19.54 -26.38
N LYS A 72 18.28 20.83 -26.18
CA LYS A 72 18.26 21.84 -27.26
C LYS A 72 18.77 23.18 -26.73
N ASP A 73 19.73 23.76 -27.42
CA ASP A 73 20.29 25.08 -27.10
C ASP A 73 20.75 25.22 -25.65
N GLY A 74 21.37 24.19 -25.11
CA GLY A 74 21.83 24.15 -23.71
C GLY A 74 20.72 23.96 -22.68
N ASN A 75 19.50 23.69 -23.10
CA ASN A 75 18.37 23.43 -22.23
C ASN A 75 17.97 21.95 -22.28
N ILE A 76 17.67 21.40 -21.12
CA ILE A 76 17.10 20.07 -20.98
C ILE A 76 15.59 20.21 -20.83
N LYS A 77 14.87 19.77 -21.86
CA LYS A 77 13.41 19.95 -21.97
C LYS A 77 12.68 18.64 -21.79
N VAL A 78 11.54 18.71 -21.14
CA VAL A 78 10.61 17.59 -20.91
C VAL A 78 9.21 17.99 -21.30
N ARG A 79 8.34 17.02 -21.62
CA ARG A 79 6.93 17.33 -21.83
C ARG A 79 6.29 17.71 -20.51
N LEU A 80 5.52 18.79 -20.51
CA LEU A 80 4.84 19.30 -19.32
C LEU A 80 3.89 18.25 -18.74
N THR A 81 3.08 17.61 -19.59
CA THR A 81 2.09 16.60 -19.17
C THR A 81 2.73 15.35 -18.59
N GLU A 82 3.88 14.92 -19.14
CA GLU A 82 4.64 13.80 -18.56
C GLU A 82 5.25 14.13 -17.21
N LEU A 83 5.84 15.31 -17.06
CA LEU A 83 6.37 15.77 -15.77
C LEU A 83 5.26 15.87 -14.72
N ASP A 84 4.14 16.47 -15.09
CA ASP A 84 2.98 16.63 -14.23
C ASP A 84 2.46 15.29 -13.71
N GLN A 85 2.19 14.35 -14.60
CA GLN A 85 1.67 13.03 -14.23
C GLN A 85 2.65 12.20 -13.41
N LYS A 86 3.96 12.29 -13.72
CA LYS A 86 4.98 11.56 -12.98
C LYS A 86 5.19 12.11 -11.58
N VAL A 87 5.21 13.41 -11.40
CA VAL A 87 5.27 14.03 -10.07
C VAL A 87 4.03 13.66 -9.24
N ALA A 88 2.84 13.76 -9.83
CA ALA A 88 1.60 13.35 -9.17
C ALA A 88 1.62 11.86 -8.79
N SER A 89 2.16 10.99 -9.63
CA SER A 89 2.27 9.56 -9.36
C SER A 89 3.24 9.26 -8.22
N LEU A 90 4.35 9.96 -8.12
CA LEU A 90 5.31 9.81 -7.02
C LEU A 90 4.66 10.14 -5.67
N TYR A 91 3.85 11.18 -5.63
CA TYR A 91 3.17 11.63 -4.41
C TYR A 91 1.76 11.04 -4.23
N LYS A 92 1.30 10.21 -5.17
CA LYS A 92 -0.05 9.60 -5.16
C LYS A 92 -1.16 10.64 -4.94
N SER A 93 -0.98 11.82 -5.53
CA SER A 93 -1.91 12.93 -5.40
C SER A 93 -1.71 13.91 -6.56
N GLN A 94 -2.82 14.39 -7.11
CA GLN A 94 -2.80 15.44 -8.13
C GLN A 94 -3.03 16.85 -7.55
N LYS A 95 -3.02 16.99 -6.22
CA LYS A 95 -3.11 18.31 -5.61
C LYS A 95 -2.03 19.23 -6.18
N SER A 96 -2.42 20.45 -6.50
CA SER A 96 -1.51 21.51 -6.98
C SER A 96 -0.72 22.12 -5.82
N LEU A 97 0.08 21.28 -5.17
CA LEU A 97 0.99 21.65 -4.10
C LEU A 97 2.43 21.53 -4.58
N GLU A 98 3.30 22.37 -4.07
CA GLU A 98 4.72 22.27 -4.35
C GLU A 98 5.29 20.95 -3.85
N ARG A 99 5.89 20.17 -4.77
CA ARG A 99 6.47 18.87 -4.51
C ARG A 99 7.97 18.89 -4.77
N GLU A 100 8.75 18.51 -3.79
CA GLU A 100 10.18 18.34 -3.98
C GLU A 100 10.49 17.01 -4.66
N VAL A 101 11.32 17.05 -5.69
CA VAL A 101 11.81 15.87 -6.38
C VAL A 101 13.32 15.91 -6.50
N THR A 102 13.94 14.76 -6.40
CA THR A 102 15.35 14.58 -6.72
C THR A 102 15.47 14.21 -8.20
N LEU A 103 16.32 14.96 -8.91
CA LEU A 103 16.66 14.67 -10.28
C LEU A 103 17.98 13.90 -10.32
N LYS A 104 17.91 12.66 -10.78
CA LYS A 104 19.10 11.87 -11.13
C LYS A 104 19.35 12.01 -12.61
N LEU A 105 20.37 12.77 -12.96
CA LEU A 105 20.75 13.00 -14.35
C LEU A 105 21.89 12.06 -14.76
N THR A 106 21.79 11.54 -15.98
CA THR A 106 22.89 10.89 -16.66
C THR A 106 23.13 11.61 -17.99
N PRO A 107 23.94 12.69 -17.94
CA PRO A 107 24.27 13.42 -19.17
C PRO A 107 25.08 12.55 -20.13
N VAL A 108 24.83 12.70 -21.42
CA VAL A 108 25.61 12.09 -22.49
C VAL A 108 26.35 13.20 -23.22
N VAL A 109 27.64 13.20 -23.06
CA VAL A 109 28.53 14.18 -23.74
C VAL A 109 29.21 13.54 -24.92
N MET A 110 29.44 14.32 -25.98
CA MET A 110 30.14 13.91 -27.18
C MET A 110 31.40 14.73 -27.35
N THR A 111 32.51 14.04 -27.62
CA THR A 111 33.77 14.70 -27.96
C THR A 111 33.74 15.22 -29.39
N THR A 112 34.68 16.12 -29.75
CA THR A 112 34.84 16.60 -31.12
C THR A 112 35.18 15.48 -32.12
N ASN A 113 35.71 14.35 -31.66
CA ASN A 113 35.99 13.17 -32.46
C ASN A 113 34.78 12.24 -32.66
N GLY A 114 33.61 12.60 -32.10
CA GLY A 114 32.37 11.82 -32.23
C GLY A 114 32.20 10.68 -31.23
N GLU A 115 33.01 10.61 -30.20
CA GLU A 115 32.84 9.62 -29.10
C GLU A 115 31.83 10.10 -28.07
N ALA A 116 30.83 9.26 -27.78
CA ALA A 116 29.82 9.53 -26.77
C ALA A 116 30.18 8.87 -25.44
N THR A 117 30.00 9.59 -24.35
CA THR A 117 30.25 9.12 -22.99
C THR A 117 29.06 9.48 -22.09
N SER A 118 28.55 8.49 -21.37
CA SER A 118 27.51 8.69 -20.34
C SER A 118 28.17 8.99 -19.01
N LEU A 119 27.78 10.11 -18.39
CA LEU A 119 28.30 10.53 -17.09
C LEU A 119 27.42 9.94 -15.97
N THR A 120 27.69 8.69 -15.60
CA THR A 120 26.84 7.90 -14.68
C THR A 120 26.93 8.33 -13.22
N GLU A 121 27.99 9.02 -12.83
CA GLU A 121 28.21 9.50 -11.44
C GLU A 121 27.88 11.00 -11.30
N TYR A 122 26.99 11.51 -12.14
CA TYR A 122 26.61 12.92 -12.07
C TYR A 122 25.89 13.23 -10.75
N PRO A 123 26.24 14.34 -10.06
CA PRO A 123 25.61 14.68 -8.79
C PRO A 123 24.10 14.85 -8.89
N GLU A 124 23.39 14.32 -7.90
CA GLU A 124 21.94 14.51 -7.79
C GLU A 124 21.60 15.98 -7.49
N MET A 125 20.45 16.42 -7.98
CA MET A 125 19.98 17.78 -7.74
C MET A 125 18.50 17.79 -7.37
N GLN A 126 18.05 18.90 -6.80
CA GLN A 126 16.69 19.07 -6.30
C GLN A 126 15.93 20.06 -7.15
N SER A 127 14.64 19.83 -7.32
CA SER A 127 13.70 20.77 -7.94
C SER A 127 12.35 20.68 -7.24
N ALA A 128 11.69 21.83 -7.07
CA ALA A 128 10.35 21.91 -6.51
C ALA A 128 9.34 22.15 -7.64
N ILE A 129 8.43 21.21 -7.81
CA ILE A 129 7.48 21.22 -8.93
C ILE A 129 6.06 21.23 -8.39
N THR A 130 5.26 22.19 -8.81
CA THR A 130 3.84 22.27 -8.48
C THR A 130 3.02 21.76 -9.66
N PRO A 131 2.27 20.65 -9.51
CA PRO A 131 1.41 20.11 -10.55
C PRO A 131 0.38 21.13 -11.06
N VAL A 132 -0.18 20.85 -12.23
CA VAL A 132 -1.25 21.69 -12.80
C VAL A 132 -2.47 21.72 -11.89
N ALA A 133 -3.27 22.76 -11.99
CA ALA A 133 -4.51 22.89 -11.24
C ALA A 133 -5.48 21.76 -11.59
N THR A 134 -6.11 21.18 -10.57
CA THR A 134 -7.15 20.16 -10.73
C THR A 134 -8.49 20.82 -11.10
N PRO A 135 -9.39 20.08 -11.76
CA PRO A 135 -10.75 20.55 -11.98
C PRO A 135 -11.46 20.89 -10.66
N ALA A 136 -12.42 21.79 -10.71
CA ALA A 136 -13.24 22.12 -9.55
C ALA A 136 -13.99 20.88 -9.05
N VAL A 137 -14.07 20.71 -7.72
CA VAL A 137 -14.79 19.62 -7.09
C VAL A 137 -16.29 19.80 -7.27
N ASP A 138 -16.96 18.72 -7.67
CA ASP A 138 -18.42 18.65 -7.77
C ASP A 138 -19.02 18.00 -6.52
N THR A 139 -20.31 18.17 -6.35
CA THR A 139 -21.07 17.50 -5.28
C THR A 139 -21.61 16.13 -5.67
N GLU A 140 -21.61 15.81 -6.96
CA GLU A 140 -22.08 14.54 -7.51
C GLU A 140 -21.11 14.01 -8.57
N TYR A 141 -20.97 12.68 -8.62
CA TYR A 141 -20.18 11.99 -9.64
C TYR A 141 -20.89 10.74 -10.10
N TYR A 142 -20.78 10.45 -11.39
CA TYR A 142 -21.46 9.33 -12.07
C TYR A 142 -20.47 8.49 -12.85
N ILE A 143 -20.76 7.20 -12.95
CA ILE A 143 -20.08 6.28 -13.84
C ILE A 143 -20.85 6.23 -15.16
N VAL A 144 -20.17 6.55 -16.26
CA VAL A 144 -20.67 6.45 -17.63
C VAL A 144 -19.72 5.52 -18.39
N GLY A 145 -20.26 4.47 -18.97
CA GLY A 145 -19.44 3.48 -19.66
C GLY A 145 -20.26 2.35 -20.27
N ASP A 146 -19.64 1.19 -20.39
CA ASP A 146 -20.27 0.02 -20.97
C ASP A 146 -21.61 -0.36 -20.30
N LEU A 147 -21.73 -0.14 -18.98
CA LEU A 147 -22.95 -0.47 -18.23
C LEU A 147 -24.20 0.28 -18.70
N ASN A 148 -24.04 1.48 -19.23
CA ASN A 148 -25.15 2.29 -19.74
C ASN A 148 -24.98 2.70 -21.21
N SER A 149 -24.21 1.92 -21.97
CA SER A 149 -23.94 2.17 -23.39
C SER A 149 -23.34 3.56 -23.65
N TRP A 150 -22.52 4.05 -22.74
CA TRP A 150 -21.81 5.34 -22.83
C TRP A 150 -22.71 6.56 -22.97
N GLN A 151 -23.92 6.48 -22.40
CA GLN A 151 -24.89 7.58 -22.47
C GLN A 151 -24.63 8.61 -21.37
N MET A 152 -24.53 9.89 -21.73
CA MET A 152 -24.47 11.02 -20.80
C MET A 152 -25.84 11.35 -20.26
N ASP A 153 -26.40 10.44 -19.46
CA ASP A 153 -27.77 10.48 -18.94
C ASP A 153 -27.78 10.04 -17.48
N LYS A 154 -28.15 10.94 -16.57
CA LYS A 154 -28.25 10.65 -15.13
C LYS A 154 -29.20 9.48 -14.80
N SER A 155 -30.22 9.29 -15.60
CA SER A 155 -31.20 8.23 -15.35
C SER A 155 -30.66 6.82 -15.60
N THR A 156 -29.63 6.68 -16.43
CA THR A 156 -29.00 5.39 -16.77
C THR A 156 -27.60 5.23 -16.21
N ALA A 157 -26.92 6.32 -15.89
CA ALA A 157 -25.59 6.31 -15.28
C ALA A 157 -25.64 5.84 -13.81
N THR A 158 -24.57 5.24 -13.36
CA THR A 158 -24.46 4.81 -11.96
C THR A 158 -23.91 5.95 -11.09
N LYS A 159 -24.68 6.40 -10.11
CA LYS A 159 -24.26 7.46 -9.18
C LYS A 159 -23.35 6.90 -8.10
N LEU A 160 -22.24 7.58 -7.85
CA LEU A 160 -21.41 7.31 -6.67
C LEU A 160 -21.99 8.01 -5.44
N GLU A 161 -21.96 7.34 -4.31
CA GLU A 161 -22.43 7.90 -3.05
C GLU A 161 -21.31 8.60 -2.29
N VAL A 162 -21.58 9.81 -1.79
CA VAL A 162 -20.64 10.56 -0.98
C VAL A 162 -20.48 9.92 0.40
N ASP A 163 -19.26 9.89 0.92
CA ASP A 163 -19.00 9.44 2.29
C ASP A 163 -19.63 10.42 3.30
N LYS A 164 -20.16 9.88 4.40
CA LYS A 164 -20.84 10.68 5.45
C LYS A 164 -19.90 11.65 6.16
N ASP A 165 -18.63 11.27 6.29
CA ASP A 165 -17.62 12.00 7.06
C ASP A 165 -16.59 12.72 6.18
N ASN A 166 -16.57 12.45 4.86
CA ASN A 166 -15.64 13.03 3.92
C ASN A 166 -16.33 13.42 2.60
N GLN A 167 -16.55 14.71 2.42
CA GLN A 167 -17.21 15.28 1.23
C GLN A 167 -16.44 15.07 -0.09
N TYR A 168 -15.19 14.66 -0.04
CA TYR A 168 -14.35 14.41 -1.21
C TYR A 168 -14.29 12.93 -1.61
N LEU A 169 -14.86 12.06 -0.80
CA LEU A 169 -14.82 10.62 -1.00
C LEU A 169 -16.16 10.12 -1.51
N PHE A 170 -16.14 9.47 -2.68
CA PHE A 170 -17.34 8.91 -3.33
C PHE A 170 -17.09 7.45 -3.66
N SER A 171 -18.09 6.61 -3.48
CA SER A 171 -17.96 5.20 -3.80
C SER A 171 -19.28 4.58 -4.25
N VAL A 172 -19.19 3.45 -4.94
CA VAL A 172 -20.31 2.61 -5.29
C VAL A 172 -19.86 1.16 -5.41
N VAL A 173 -20.72 0.25 -5.02
CA VAL A 173 -20.54 -1.19 -5.26
C VAL A 173 -21.27 -1.56 -6.53
N VAL A 174 -20.57 -2.21 -7.44
CA VAL A 174 -21.13 -2.68 -8.72
C VAL A 174 -20.88 -4.17 -8.87
N GLU A 175 -21.82 -4.86 -9.48
CA GLU A 175 -21.72 -6.27 -9.80
C GLU A 175 -22.10 -6.44 -11.28
N SER A 176 -21.13 -6.81 -12.10
CA SER A 176 -21.31 -7.04 -13.52
C SER A 176 -20.84 -8.45 -13.87
N GLU A 177 -21.50 -9.12 -14.78
CA GLU A 177 -21.07 -10.44 -15.25
C GLU A 177 -19.75 -10.37 -15.99
N GLU A 178 -19.53 -9.31 -16.76
CA GLU A 178 -18.35 -9.11 -17.56
C GLU A 178 -17.55 -7.87 -17.12
N LYS A 179 -16.27 -7.87 -17.46
CA LYS A 179 -15.39 -6.72 -17.36
C LYS A 179 -16.00 -5.55 -18.15
N PHE A 180 -15.93 -4.35 -17.60
CA PHE A 180 -16.44 -3.14 -18.24
C PHE A 180 -15.51 -1.96 -18.11
N ASP A 181 -15.54 -1.10 -19.12
CA ASP A 181 -14.82 0.17 -19.16
C ASP A 181 -15.76 1.34 -18.83
N PHE A 182 -15.22 2.39 -18.26
CA PHE A 182 -16.01 3.55 -17.86
C PHE A 182 -15.16 4.80 -17.69
N LYS A 183 -15.85 5.94 -17.59
CA LYS A 183 -15.33 7.24 -17.14
C LYS A 183 -16.12 7.72 -15.94
N ILE A 184 -15.53 8.60 -15.16
CA ILE A 184 -16.21 9.31 -14.07
C ILE A 184 -16.60 10.69 -14.56
N VAL A 185 -17.88 11.05 -14.43
CA VAL A 185 -18.42 12.32 -14.94
C VAL A 185 -19.01 13.13 -13.78
N PRO A 186 -18.58 14.38 -13.59
CA PRO A 186 -19.18 15.26 -12.58
C PRO A 186 -20.67 15.48 -12.88
N GLY A 187 -21.50 15.55 -11.83
CA GLY A 187 -22.95 15.71 -11.98
C GLY A 187 -23.34 16.98 -12.71
N SER A 188 -22.60 18.07 -12.54
CA SER A 188 -22.82 19.32 -13.28
C SER A 188 -22.45 19.24 -14.77
N ALA A 189 -21.68 18.22 -15.16
CA ALA A 189 -21.22 18.04 -16.54
C ALA A 189 -22.07 17.07 -17.35
N ILE A 190 -22.68 16.07 -16.73
CA ILE A 190 -23.28 14.92 -17.41
C ILE A 190 -24.39 15.30 -18.43
N GLU A 191 -25.07 16.40 -18.20
CA GLU A 191 -26.11 16.94 -19.12
C GLU A 191 -25.66 18.18 -19.88
N ALA A 192 -24.39 18.60 -19.69
CA ALA A 192 -23.83 19.75 -20.36
C ALA A 192 -23.24 19.39 -21.73
N PRO A 193 -23.15 20.35 -22.67
CA PRO A 193 -22.55 20.09 -23.99
C PRO A 193 -21.10 19.67 -23.96
N ASP A 194 -20.36 20.04 -22.89
CA ASP A 194 -18.95 19.76 -22.68
C ASP A 194 -18.70 18.53 -21.78
N ALA A 195 -19.68 17.66 -21.62
CA ALA A 195 -19.61 16.51 -20.72
C ALA A 195 -18.35 15.66 -20.93
N TRP A 196 -18.02 15.33 -22.16
CA TRP A 196 -16.85 14.51 -22.48
C TRP A 196 -15.53 15.23 -22.16
N GLN A 197 -15.46 16.54 -22.28
CA GLN A 197 -14.29 17.32 -21.94
C GLN A 197 -14.02 17.34 -20.43
N ARG A 198 -15.04 17.12 -19.61
CA ARG A 198 -14.98 17.11 -18.15
C ARG A 198 -14.95 15.72 -17.54
N ALA A 199 -15.06 14.68 -18.37
CA ALA A 199 -14.98 13.29 -17.92
C ALA A 199 -13.57 12.96 -17.40
N LEU A 200 -13.52 12.23 -16.29
CA LEU A 200 -12.31 11.77 -15.65
C LEU A 200 -12.03 10.32 -16.03
N GLY A 201 -10.78 10.00 -16.27
CA GLY A 201 -10.35 8.66 -16.61
C GLY A 201 -9.17 8.20 -15.76
N ALA A 202 -8.37 7.28 -16.31
CA ALA A 202 -7.20 6.73 -15.65
C ALA A 202 -5.91 7.32 -16.20
N SER A 203 -4.97 7.61 -15.31
CA SER A 203 -3.56 7.79 -15.66
C SER A 203 -2.85 6.43 -15.60
N LYS A 204 -2.06 6.10 -16.63
CA LYS A 204 -1.33 4.83 -16.74
C LYS A 204 0.18 5.01 -16.61
N VAL A 205 0.62 5.98 -15.84
CA VAL A 205 2.06 6.25 -15.63
C VAL A 205 2.73 5.14 -14.82
N ILE A 206 2.00 4.56 -13.89
CA ILE A 206 2.44 3.42 -13.06
C ILE A 206 1.55 2.23 -13.37
N GLU A 207 2.15 1.06 -13.54
CA GLU A 207 1.43 -0.20 -13.68
C GLU A 207 0.88 -0.62 -12.30
N ASP A 208 -0.39 -1.06 -12.26
CA ASP A 208 -1.11 -1.48 -11.05
C ASP A 208 -1.00 -0.49 -9.87
N PRO A 209 -1.34 0.78 -10.07
CA PRO A 209 -1.22 1.78 -9.00
C PRO A 209 -2.24 1.56 -7.89
N ASP A 210 -1.81 1.81 -6.63
CA ASP A 210 -2.70 1.78 -5.46
C ASP A 210 -2.40 2.96 -4.51
N PRO A 211 -3.21 4.01 -4.47
CA PRO A 211 -4.31 4.32 -5.40
C PRO A 211 -3.83 4.73 -6.78
N GLY A 212 -4.69 4.59 -7.79
CA GLY A 212 -4.47 5.14 -9.11
C GLY A 212 -4.77 6.64 -9.16
N LEU A 213 -4.23 7.33 -10.15
CA LEU A 213 -4.57 8.72 -10.40
C LEU A 213 -5.76 8.82 -11.35
N LEU A 214 -6.76 9.64 -10.97
CA LEU A 214 -7.81 10.08 -11.89
C LEU A 214 -7.21 11.10 -12.85
N ALA A 215 -7.24 10.79 -14.13
CA ALA A 215 -6.77 11.69 -15.16
C ALA A 215 -7.93 12.58 -15.67
N PHE A 216 -7.59 13.80 -16.00
CA PHE A 216 -8.47 14.75 -16.68
C PHE A 216 -7.77 15.24 -17.94
N ARG A 217 -8.49 15.92 -18.84
CA ARG A 217 -7.86 16.46 -20.04
C ARG A 217 -6.72 17.38 -19.63
N ASP A 218 -5.55 17.10 -20.19
CA ASP A 218 -4.35 17.89 -19.96
C ASP A 218 -4.39 19.22 -20.75
N LYS A 219 -3.33 20.01 -20.65
CA LYS A 219 -3.21 21.27 -21.38
C LYS A 219 -3.18 21.09 -22.90
N GLU A 220 -2.80 19.91 -23.38
CA GLU A 220 -2.86 19.55 -24.80
C GLU A 220 -4.26 19.07 -25.21
N GLY A 221 -5.17 18.88 -24.27
CA GLY A 221 -6.54 18.45 -24.51
C GLY A 221 -6.68 16.96 -24.80
N ALA A 222 -5.68 16.16 -24.47
CA ALA A 222 -5.72 14.72 -24.66
C ALA A 222 -6.82 14.07 -23.79
N ASP A 223 -7.57 13.14 -24.39
CA ASP A 223 -8.60 12.38 -23.70
C ASP A 223 -7.95 11.38 -22.74
N PRO A 224 -8.32 11.36 -21.45
CA PRO A 224 -7.79 10.36 -20.52
C PRO A 224 -8.26 8.95 -20.88
N ASP A 225 -7.46 7.96 -20.53
CA ASP A 225 -7.79 6.56 -20.71
C ASP A 225 -9.02 6.15 -19.92
N ASN A 226 -9.69 5.09 -20.34
CA ASN A 226 -10.80 4.52 -19.59
C ASN A 226 -10.31 3.90 -18.28
N LEU A 227 -11.16 3.95 -17.28
CA LEU A 227 -11.09 3.07 -16.11
C LEU A 227 -11.66 1.72 -16.48
N THR A 228 -11.16 0.65 -15.89
CA THR A 228 -11.62 -0.71 -16.15
C THR A 228 -11.93 -1.42 -14.85
N CYS A 229 -13.10 -2.06 -14.77
CA CYS A 229 -13.54 -2.83 -13.62
C CYS A 229 -13.73 -4.30 -14.01
N ALA A 230 -13.25 -5.22 -13.18
CA ALA A 230 -13.42 -6.64 -13.37
C ALA A 230 -14.91 -7.06 -13.24
N GLY A 231 -15.29 -8.09 -13.97
CA GLY A 231 -16.62 -8.72 -13.85
C GLY A 231 -16.61 -9.98 -12.98
N GLY A 232 -17.80 -10.52 -12.75
CA GLY A 232 -17.98 -11.77 -12.00
C GLY A 232 -17.84 -11.65 -10.47
N LYS A 233 -17.74 -10.44 -9.95
CA LYS A 233 -17.52 -10.15 -8.53
C LYS A 233 -18.25 -8.88 -8.13
N LYS A 234 -18.50 -8.71 -6.83
CA LYS A 234 -18.84 -7.40 -6.26
C LYS A 234 -17.58 -6.55 -6.17
N MET A 235 -17.58 -5.46 -6.89
CA MET A 235 -16.46 -4.51 -6.93
C MET A 235 -16.87 -3.19 -6.30
N LYS A 236 -15.96 -2.61 -5.53
CA LYS A 236 -16.13 -1.27 -4.99
C LYS A 236 -15.24 -0.30 -5.77
N ILE A 237 -15.87 0.69 -6.37
CA ILE A 237 -15.19 1.79 -7.05
C ILE A 237 -15.23 2.99 -6.12
N THR A 238 -14.05 3.50 -5.76
CA THR A 238 -13.91 4.65 -4.87
C THR A 238 -13.08 5.72 -5.57
N ILE A 239 -13.53 6.96 -5.50
CA ILE A 239 -12.76 8.12 -5.94
C ILE A 239 -12.57 9.09 -4.79
N ASN A 240 -11.39 9.70 -4.74
CA ASN A 240 -11.08 10.81 -3.85
C ASN A 240 -10.80 12.05 -4.71
N VAL A 241 -11.70 13.02 -4.67
CA VAL A 241 -11.58 14.23 -5.52
C VAL A 241 -10.84 15.37 -4.84
N GLU A 242 -10.34 15.17 -3.64
CA GLU A 242 -9.35 16.05 -3.02
C GLU A 242 -7.97 15.81 -3.65
N ASP A 243 -7.57 14.53 -3.77
CA ASP A 243 -6.29 14.13 -4.35
C ASP A 243 -6.39 13.68 -5.82
N TYR A 244 -7.59 13.54 -6.36
CA TYR A 244 -7.86 12.97 -7.68
C TYR A 244 -7.25 11.59 -7.84
N THR A 245 -7.64 10.70 -6.95
CA THR A 245 -7.22 9.30 -6.94
C THR A 245 -8.43 8.37 -7.00
N TYR A 246 -8.20 7.13 -7.34
CA TYR A 246 -9.24 6.10 -7.38
C TYR A 246 -8.73 4.74 -6.92
N THR A 247 -9.64 3.91 -6.45
CA THR A 247 -9.40 2.48 -6.25
C THR A 247 -10.56 1.68 -6.82
N ILE A 248 -10.24 0.53 -7.42
CA ILE A 248 -11.21 -0.43 -7.94
C ILE A 248 -10.81 -1.78 -7.37
N LYS A 249 -11.53 -2.23 -6.34
CA LYS A 249 -11.20 -3.44 -5.58
C LYS A 249 -12.46 -4.28 -5.35
N GLU A 250 -12.27 -5.57 -5.06
CA GLU A 250 -13.38 -6.36 -4.55
C GLU A 250 -13.98 -5.68 -3.33
N ASP A 251 -15.31 -5.73 -3.21
CA ASP A 251 -16.04 -5.19 -2.06
C ASP A 251 -15.85 -6.10 -0.85
N LEU A 252 -14.66 -6.02 -0.27
CA LEU A 252 -14.25 -6.77 0.90
C LEU A 252 -13.77 -5.80 1.98
N PRO A 253 -13.95 -6.13 3.26
CA PRO A 253 -13.43 -5.29 4.33
C PRO A 253 -11.90 -5.25 4.30
N GLU A 254 -11.33 -4.06 4.52
CA GLU A 254 -9.88 -3.89 4.70
C GLU A 254 -9.44 -4.12 6.12
N HIS A 255 -10.36 -3.98 7.07
CA HIS A 255 -10.15 -4.12 8.51
C HIS A 255 -11.19 -5.06 9.13
N MET A 256 -10.83 -5.66 10.24
CA MET A 256 -11.72 -6.45 11.06
C MET A 256 -11.36 -6.25 12.54
N TYR A 257 -12.35 -5.90 13.33
CA TYR A 257 -12.19 -5.66 14.76
C TYR A 257 -12.94 -6.71 15.56
N ILE A 258 -12.38 -7.10 16.71
CA ILE A 258 -13.04 -7.98 17.68
C ILE A 258 -13.45 -7.15 18.86
N ASN A 259 -14.69 -7.28 19.32
CA ASN A 259 -15.14 -6.68 20.57
C ASN A 259 -15.83 -7.73 21.44
N GLY A 260 -15.88 -7.46 22.71
CA GLY A 260 -16.52 -8.36 23.65
C GLY A 260 -16.01 -8.25 25.07
N SER A 261 -16.47 -9.15 25.94
CA SER A 261 -16.17 -9.16 27.37
C SER A 261 -14.67 -9.18 27.71
N PRO A 262 -13.77 -9.83 26.94
CA PRO A 262 -12.35 -9.80 27.29
C PRO A 262 -11.60 -8.54 26.85
N TYR A 263 -12.19 -7.66 26.02
CA TYR A 263 -11.47 -6.57 25.37
C TYR A 263 -11.79 -5.18 25.90
N SER A 264 -13.07 -4.89 26.15
CA SER A 264 -13.48 -3.56 26.58
C SER A 264 -14.65 -3.62 27.53
N LEU A 265 -14.68 -2.71 28.49
CA LEU A 265 -15.83 -2.51 29.37
C LEU A 265 -16.97 -1.88 28.57
N GLY A 266 -18.10 -2.53 28.53
CA GLY A 266 -19.30 -2.02 27.87
C GLY A 266 -19.30 -2.10 26.33
N TRP A 267 -18.47 -2.95 25.77
CA TRP A 267 -18.45 -3.18 24.31
C TRP A 267 -18.13 -1.93 23.49
N ASP A 268 -17.13 -1.18 23.91
CA ASP A 268 -16.68 0.02 23.22
C ASP A 268 -15.85 -0.31 21.97
N TRP A 269 -16.41 -0.11 20.79
CA TRP A 269 -15.73 -0.35 19.53
C TRP A 269 -14.52 0.58 19.30
N ALA A 270 -14.50 1.78 19.91
CA ALA A 270 -13.39 2.71 19.74
C ALA A 270 -12.06 2.15 20.24
N VAL A 271 -12.10 1.25 21.22
CA VAL A 271 -10.92 0.59 21.80
C VAL A 271 -10.82 -0.90 21.45
N ALA A 272 -11.69 -1.40 20.59
CA ALA A 272 -11.67 -2.79 20.17
C ALA A 272 -10.38 -3.10 19.41
N PRO A 273 -9.68 -4.21 19.71
CA PRO A 273 -8.49 -4.59 18.99
C PRO A 273 -8.79 -4.97 17.54
N GLU A 274 -7.84 -4.67 16.67
CA GLU A 274 -7.89 -5.03 15.28
C GLU A 274 -7.30 -6.43 15.07
N MET A 275 -7.97 -7.23 14.27
CA MET A 275 -7.41 -8.50 13.80
C MET A 275 -6.30 -8.24 12.78
N VAL A 276 -5.39 -9.19 12.66
CA VAL A 276 -4.27 -9.11 11.72
C VAL A 276 -4.76 -9.46 10.31
N PRO A 277 -4.59 -8.58 9.32
CA PRO A 277 -4.88 -8.93 7.94
C PRO A 277 -3.93 -10.01 7.43
N VAL A 278 -4.46 -10.98 6.70
CA VAL A 278 -3.64 -11.97 6.00
C VAL A 278 -3.02 -11.33 4.78
N THR A 279 -1.70 -11.39 4.67
CA THR A 279 -0.96 -10.74 3.57
C THR A 279 -1.43 -11.26 2.22
N GLN A 280 -1.77 -10.35 1.31
CA GLN A 280 -2.27 -10.64 -0.05
C GLN A 280 -3.51 -11.55 -0.11
N THR A 281 -4.31 -11.57 0.94
CA THR A 281 -5.56 -12.31 0.96
C THR A 281 -6.65 -11.37 1.48
N PRO A 282 -7.19 -10.48 0.61
CA PRO A 282 -8.20 -9.51 1.00
C PRO A 282 -9.40 -10.17 1.68
N GLY A 283 -9.91 -9.55 2.73
CA GLY A 283 -11.07 -10.03 3.47
C GLY A 283 -10.78 -11.12 4.49
N MET A 284 -9.53 -11.54 4.66
CA MET A 284 -9.15 -12.57 5.63
C MET A 284 -8.30 -11.99 6.75
N PHE A 285 -8.63 -12.37 7.98
CA PHE A 285 -8.02 -11.83 9.20
C PHE A 285 -7.82 -12.94 10.22
N TRP A 286 -6.82 -12.77 11.08
CA TRP A 286 -6.57 -13.71 12.16
C TRP A 286 -6.22 -13.00 13.46
N SER A 287 -6.39 -13.72 14.58
CA SER A 287 -6.01 -13.26 15.91
C SER A 287 -5.74 -14.47 16.81
N ILE A 288 -4.73 -14.36 17.67
CA ILE A 288 -4.47 -15.35 18.73
C ILE A 288 -4.83 -14.70 20.05
N GLN A 289 -5.71 -15.35 20.80
CA GLN A 289 -6.26 -14.83 22.05
C GLN A 289 -6.59 -15.98 23.01
N TYR A 290 -6.40 -15.74 24.30
CA TYR A 290 -6.96 -16.57 25.34
C TYR A 290 -8.38 -16.13 25.66
N TYR A 291 -9.31 -17.06 25.62
CA TYR A 291 -10.68 -16.84 26.05
C TYR A 291 -11.00 -17.68 27.28
N THR A 292 -11.78 -17.13 28.18
CA THR A 292 -12.33 -17.81 29.36
C THR A 292 -13.76 -18.23 29.05
N ALA A 293 -14.15 -19.43 29.49
CA ALA A 293 -15.53 -19.89 29.36
C ALA A 293 -16.51 -18.85 29.92
N GLY A 294 -17.51 -18.49 29.12
CA GLY A 294 -18.44 -17.41 29.40
C GLY A 294 -18.14 -16.10 28.71
N ASP A 295 -16.96 -15.95 28.11
CA ASP A 295 -16.65 -14.80 27.26
C ASP A 295 -17.59 -14.74 26.05
N GLN A 296 -17.89 -13.51 25.64
CA GLN A 296 -18.75 -13.23 24.49
C GLN A 296 -18.04 -12.26 23.57
N ILE A 297 -18.08 -12.55 22.27
CA ILE A 297 -17.42 -11.72 21.26
C ILE A 297 -18.32 -11.48 20.04
N LYS A 298 -18.02 -10.39 19.33
CA LYS A 298 -18.53 -10.05 18.00
C LYS A 298 -17.43 -9.46 17.14
N PHE A 299 -17.69 -9.40 15.87
CA PHE A 299 -16.77 -8.81 14.87
C PHE A 299 -17.46 -7.67 14.15
N ALA A 300 -16.67 -6.68 13.71
CA ALA A 300 -17.14 -5.63 12.81
C ALA A 300 -16.01 -5.16 11.90
N PRO A 301 -16.33 -4.77 10.66
CA PRO A 301 -15.31 -4.23 9.72
C PRO A 301 -14.90 -2.79 10.01
N VAL A 302 -15.64 -2.12 10.88
CA VAL A 302 -15.40 -0.74 11.34
C VAL A 302 -15.53 -0.66 12.85
N ARG A 303 -14.95 0.37 13.46
CA ARG A 303 -15.04 0.62 14.91
C ARG A 303 -16.37 1.25 15.31
N LYS A 304 -17.46 0.60 14.90
CA LYS A 304 -18.85 1.03 15.14
C LYS A 304 -19.78 -0.19 15.16
N TRP A 305 -20.99 -0.02 15.67
CA TRP A 305 -22.09 -0.96 15.50
C TRP A 305 -22.65 -0.88 14.08
N GLU A 306 -21.81 -1.18 13.09
CA GLU A 306 -22.16 -1.13 11.69
C GLU A 306 -21.51 -2.33 10.97
N GLY A 307 -22.34 -3.17 10.35
CA GLY A 307 -21.88 -4.39 9.70
C GLY A 307 -21.33 -5.43 10.69
N ASP A 308 -21.65 -5.30 11.97
CA ASP A 308 -21.24 -6.24 13.01
C ASP A 308 -21.95 -7.58 12.86
N PHE A 309 -21.26 -8.64 13.25
CA PHE A 309 -21.77 -9.99 13.19
C PHE A 309 -21.26 -10.83 14.37
N GLY A 310 -22.05 -11.81 14.75
CA GLY A 310 -21.78 -12.67 15.90
C GLY A 310 -22.07 -14.13 15.58
N TYR A 311 -22.84 -14.77 16.48
CA TYR A 311 -23.17 -16.19 16.31
C TYR A 311 -24.12 -16.41 15.13
N ASP A 312 -23.67 -17.23 14.19
CA ASP A 312 -24.43 -17.65 13.04
C ASP A 312 -23.89 -19.00 12.57
N GLU A 313 -24.72 -20.03 12.59
CA GLU A 313 -24.34 -21.38 12.19
C GLU A 313 -24.01 -21.51 10.70
N GLU A 314 -24.43 -20.55 9.90
CA GLU A 314 -24.10 -20.52 8.47
C GLU A 314 -22.67 -19.99 8.23
N ILE A 315 -22.10 -19.22 9.16
CA ILE A 315 -20.75 -18.63 9.04
C ILE A 315 -19.74 -19.26 9.98
N LEU A 316 -20.15 -19.76 11.14
CA LEU A 316 -19.28 -20.52 12.03
C LEU A 316 -19.02 -21.92 11.47
N SER A 317 -17.75 -22.31 11.35
CA SER A 317 -17.45 -23.68 10.96
C SER A 317 -17.94 -24.69 12.02
N PRO A 318 -18.44 -25.87 11.62
CA PRO A 318 -18.84 -26.89 12.59
C PRO A 318 -17.69 -27.28 13.53
N GLU A 319 -16.47 -27.34 13.02
CA GLU A 319 -15.25 -27.62 13.79
C GLU A 319 -14.99 -26.54 14.87
N ALA A 320 -15.24 -25.25 14.54
CA ALA A 320 -15.12 -24.15 15.49
C ALA A 320 -16.14 -24.27 16.62
N ILE A 321 -17.39 -24.55 16.29
CA ILE A 321 -18.48 -24.73 17.26
C ILE A 321 -18.13 -25.86 18.24
N ASP A 322 -17.67 -26.96 17.71
CA ASP A 322 -17.28 -28.15 18.50
C ASP A 322 -16.03 -27.87 19.36
N PHE A 323 -15.01 -27.32 18.76
CA PHE A 323 -13.70 -27.10 19.41
C PHE A 323 -13.77 -26.12 20.58
N ALA A 324 -14.47 -25.00 20.41
CA ALA A 324 -14.60 -23.94 21.43
C ALA A 324 -15.91 -24.02 22.23
N GLU A 325 -16.75 -25.02 21.94
CA GLU A 325 -18.09 -25.14 22.56
C GLU A 325 -18.89 -23.85 22.41
N LEU A 326 -18.98 -23.34 21.17
CA LEU A 326 -19.59 -22.07 20.88
C LEU A 326 -21.12 -22.14 21.01
N THR A 327 -21.70 -21.09 21.59
CA THR A 327 -23.15 -20.93 21.74
C THR A 327 -23.57 -19.52 21.34
N SER A 328 -24.84 -19.35 21.00
CA SER A 328 -25.42 -18.03 20.81
C SER A 328 -25.80 -17.44 22.17
N SER A 329 -25.25 -16.28 22.48
CA SER A 329 -25.56 -15.52 23.67
C SER A 329 -26.11 -14.15 23.28
N GLY A 330 -27.44 -14.09 23.04
CA GLY A 330 -28.10 -12.88 22.56
C GLY A 330 -27.57 -12.38 21.19
N GLY A 331 -27.16 -13.31 20.34
CA GLY A 331 -26.53 -13.00 19.05
C GLY A 331 -25.02 -12.84 19.10
N ASN A 332 -24.43 -12.76 20.28
CA ASN A 332 -22.98 -12.81 20.48
C ASN A 332 -22.47 -14.25 20.38
N ILE A 333 -21.21 -14.42 20.02
CA ILE A 333 -20.55 -15.73 20.11
C ILE A 333 -20.16 -15.96 21.56
N GLY A 334 -20.82 -16.89 22.24
CA GLY A 334 -20.45 -17.35 23.57
C GLY A 334 -19.39 -18.44 23.48
N ILE A 335 -18.28 -18.28 24.19
CA ILE A 335 -17.21 -19.27 24.25
C ILE A 335 -17.42 -20.15 25.46
N GLY A 336 -17.60 -21.45 25.23
CA GLY A 336 -17.92 -22.42 26.30
C GLY A 336 -16.70 -23.10 26.92
N LYS A 337 -15.55 -23.07 26.24
CA LYS A 337 -14.33 -23.75 26.69
C LYS A 337 -13.18 -22.77 26.79
N SER A 338 -12.60 -22.65 27.99
CA SER A 338 -11.41 -21.81 28.22
C SER A 338 -10.18 -22.37 27.50
N GLY A 339 -9.37 -21.49 26.91
CA GLY A 339 -8.12 -21.86 26.29
C GLY A 339 -7.61 -20.82 25.30
N TRP A 340 -6.50 -21.14 24.68
CA TRP A 340 -5.92 -20.38 23.58
C TRP A 340 -6.58 -20.74 22.26
N TYR A 341 -6.89 -19.72 21.48
CA TYR A 341 -7.53 -19.91 20.18
C TYR A 341 -6.86 -19.05 19.11
N LEU A 342 -6.70 -19.63 17.94
CA LEU A 342 -6.51 -18.93 16.69
C LEU A 342 -7.89 -18.70 16.08
N VAL A 343 -8.31 -17.45 15.99
CA VAL A 343 -9.57 -17.07 15.38
C VAL A 343 -9.29 -16.53 13.97
N ILE A 344 -9.96 -17.08 12.98
CA ILE A 344 -9.85 -16.65 11.59
C ILE A 344 -11.22 -16.21 11.10
N VAL A 345 -11.29 -14.99 10.58
CA VAL A 345 -12.46 -14.44 9.89
C VAL A 345 -12.12 -14.28 8.42
N ALA A 346 -12.85 -14.94 7.56
CA ALA A 346 -12.72 -14.82 6.13
C ALA A 346 -14.01 -14.28 5.53
N VAL A 347 -13.92 -13.17 4.83
CA VAL A 347 -15.04 -12.56 4.10
C VAL A 347 -14.75 -12.67 2.61
N THR A 348 -15.67 -13.26 1.89
CA THR A 348 -15.64 -13.30 0.42
C THR A 348 -16.90 -12.63 -0.12
N THR A 349 -16.98 -12.44 -1.42
CA THR A 349 -18.20 -11.93 -2.07
C THR A 349 -19.39 -12.89 -1.94
N GLU A 350 -19.14 -14.16 -1.58
CA GLU A 350 -20.17 -15.20 -1.40
C GLU A 350 -20.64 -15.33 0.06
N GLY A 351 -19.89 -14.79 1.02
CA GLY A 351 -20.26 -14.88 2.43
C GLY A 351 -19.06 -14.84 3.38
N LYS A 352 -19.33 -15.15 4.63
CA LYS A 352 -18.35 -15.11 5.72
C LYS A 352 -18.10 -16.50 6.28
N THR A 353 -16.89 -16.71 6.81
CA THR A 353 -16.53 -17.91 7.57
C THR A 353 -15.75 -17.50 8.80
N ILE A 354 -16.09 -18.06 9.95
CA ILE A 354 -15.36 -17.88 11.21
C ILE A 354 -14.85 -19.23 11.67
N SER A 355 -13.55 -19.32 11.94
CA SER A 355 -12.90 -20.54 12.47
C SER A 355 -12.27 -20.26 13.83
N PHE A 356 -12.35 -21.25 14.71
CA PHE A 356 -11.63 -21.28 15.98
C PHE A 356 -10.76 -22.53 15.96
N ARG A 357 -9.44 -22.36 16.06
CA ARG A 357 -8.48 -23.45 15.95
C ARG A 357 -7.44 -23.38 17.07
N LEU A 358 -6.73 -24.49 17.25
CA LEU A 358 -5.54 -24.50 18.07
C LEU A 358 -4.51 -23.50 17.51
N PRO A 359 -3.94 -22.59 18.32
CA PRO A 359 -3.02 -21.55 17.81
C PRO A 359 -1.62 -22.11 17.59
N GLU A 360 -1.43 -22.80 16.49
CA GLU A 360 -0.14 -23.35 16.07
C GLU A 360 0.75 -22.24 15.54
N VAL A 361 1.88 -22.02 16.22
CA VAL A 361 2.92 -21.05 15.84
C VAL A 361 4.18 -21.83 15.53
N TYR A 362 4.90 -21.43 14.49
CA TYR A 362 6.06 -22.15 13.98
C TYR A 362 7.29 -21.25 13.87
N LEU A 363 8.44 -21.79 14.29
CA LEU A 363 9.76 -21.22 14.07
C LEU A 363 10.33 -21.78 12.76
N LEU A 364 10.66 -20.92 11.81
CA LEU A 364 11.04 -21.32 10.45
C LEU A 364 12.40 -20.76 10.04
N GLY A 365 12.98 -21.39 9.05
CA GLY A 365 14.13 -20.90 8.32
C GLY A 365 15.47 -21.48 8.73
N GLY A 366 16.53 -20.71 8.46
CA GLY A 366 17.90 -21.14 8.69
C GLY A 366 18.23 -21.48 10.14
N VAL A 367 17.52 -20.87 11.09
CA VAL A 367 17.75 -21.06 12.53
C VAL A 367 17.28 -22.42 13.04
N ILE A 368 16.47 -23.14 12.27
CA ILE A 368 15.90 -24.43 12.66
C ILE A 368 16.09 -25.46 11.53
N ASN A 369 17.30 -26.00 11.39
CA ASN A 369 17.68 -26.97 10.37
C ASN A 369 17.32 -26.56 8.93
N ASN A 370 17.32 -25.27 8.63
CA ASN A 370 16.84 -24.71 7.35
C ASN A 370 15.45 -25.25 6.96
N SER A 371 14.58 -25.44 7.95
CA SER A 371 13.22 -25.93 7.74
C SER A 371 12.25 -24.80 7.48
N TRP A 372 11.53 -24.91 6.39
CA TRP A 372 10.42 -24.04 6.04
C TRP A 372 9.07 -24.75 6.12
N ASN A 373 9.06 -25.91 6.76
CA ASN A 373 7.89 -26.74 6.95
C ASN A 373 7.24 -26.43 8.31
N CYS A 374 5.95 -26.28 8.30
CA CYS A 374 5.15 -26.12 9.51
C CYS A 374 4.74 -27.51 10.01
N ASP A 375 5.56 -28.08 10.87
CA ASP A 375 5.39 -29.43 11.40
C ASP A 375 5.79 -29.52 12.90
N GLU A 376 5.81 -30.71 13.45
CA GLU A 376 6.14 -30.94 14.86
C GLU A 376 7.54 -30.45 15.25
N THR A 377 8.48 -30.41 14.31
CA THR A 377 9.88 -30.03 14.58
C THR A 377 10.05 -28.49 14.70
N THR A 378 9.10 -27.73 14.17
CA THR A 378 9.11 -26.26 14.17
C THR A 378 8.03 -25.65 15.06
N LEU A 379 7.13 -26.47 15.61
CA LEU A 379 5.97 -26.04 16.38
C LEU A 379 6.37 -25.49 17.76
N PHE A 380 5.84 -24.31 18.10
CA PHE A 380 5.92 -23.78 19.45
C PHE A 380 5.06 -24.60 20.42
N ARG A 381 5.51 -24.71 21.66
CA ARG A 381 4.67 -25.24 22.75
C ARG A 381 3.59 -24.22 23.10
N ILE A 382 2.35 -24.65 23.08
CA ILE A 382 1.20 -23.81 23.43
C ILE A 382 0.98 -23.89 24.95
N PRO A 383 0.94 -22.74 25.67
CA PRO A 383 0.67 -22.76 27.10
C PRO A 383 -0.80 -23.10 27.39
N THR A 384 -1.06 -23.58 28.61
CA THR A 384 -2.42 -23.90 29.05
C THR A 384 -3.14 -22.75 29.75
N ASP A 385 -2.40 -21.76 30.22
CA ASP A 385 -2.97 -20.60 30.90
C ASP A 385 -2.77 -19.30 30.10
N LYS A 386 -3.48 -18.25 30.53
CA LYS A 386 -3.53 -16.97 29.85
C LYS A 386 -2.20 -16.20 29.89
N THR A 387 -1.36 -16.38 30.90
CA THR A 387 -0.22 -15.52 31.19
C THR A 387 1.12 -16.10 30.78
N SER A 388 1.19 -17.39 30.47
CA SER A 388 2.42 -18.05 30.08
C SER A 388 2.75 -17.87 28.60
N ASP A 389 4.05 -18.02 28.28
CA ASP A 389 4.56 -17.83 26.94
C ASP A 389 4.36 -19.04 26.05
N PHE A 390 4.19 -18.78 24.76
CA PHE A 390 4.44 -19.74 23.69
C PHE A 390 5.95 -19.86 23.53
N ILE A 391 6.49 -21.06 23.51
CA ILE A 391 7.92 -21.30 23.51
C ILE A 391 8.32 -22.13 22.30
N SER A 392 9.26 -21.64 21.49
CA SER A 392 9.74 -22.34 20.31
C SER A 392 10.63 -23.55 20.66
N PRO A 393 10.86 -24.45 19.69
CA PRO A 393 12.02 -25.33 19.74
C PRO A 393 13.31 -24.52 19.87
N ALA A 394 14.38 -25.13 20.37
CA ALA A 394 15.70 -24.50 20.41
C ALA A 394 16.23 -24.29 18.98
N ALA A 395 16.75 -23.11 18.72
CA ALA A 395 17.42 -22.85 17.45
C ALA A 395 18.64 -23.76 17.28
N THR A 396 18.82 -24.30 16.09
CA THR A 396 19.95 -25.18 15.78
C THR A 396 21.15 -24.41 15.26
N VAL A 397 20.90 -23.23 14.69
CA VAL A 397 21.91 -22.35 14.09
C VAL A 397 21.61 -20.90 14.47
N THR A 398 22.65 -20.12 14.72
CA THR A 398 22.53 -18.69 14.95
C THR A 398 22.05 -17.97 13.68
N GLY A 399 21.08 -17.08 13.82
CA GLY A 399 20.56 -16.31 12.70
C GLY A 399 19.23 -15.62 13.02
N MET A 400 18.54 -15.18 11.99
CA MET A 400 17.25 -14.51 12.08
C MET A 400 16.12 -15.53 12.10
N ALA A 401 15.26 -15.47 13.11
CA ALA A 401 14.06 -16.29 13.22
C ALA A 401 12.97 -15.77 12.28
N ARG A 402 12.30 -16.68 11.59
CA ARG A 402 11.06 -16.42 10.87
C ARG A 402 9.93 -17.12 11.62
N ILE A 403 8.83 -16.42 11.82
CA ILE A 403 7.74 -16.90 12.67
C ILE A 403 6.41 -16.75 11.94
N SER A 404 5.61 -17.79 11.96
CA SER A 404 4.31 -17.80 11.31
C SER A 404 3.31 -18.64 12.07
N THR A 405 2.04 -18.35 11.91
CA THR A 405 0.96 -19.18 12.47
C THR A 405 0.32 -20.12 11.44
N THR A 406 0.65 -20.03 10.16
CA THR A 406 -0.06 -20.76 9.10
C THR A 406 -1.59 -20.73 9.25
N ALA A 407 -2.07 -19.62 9.77
CA ALA A 407 -3.50 -19.41 10.01
C ALA A 407 -4.32 -19.76 8.79
N VAL A 408 -3.68 -19.96 7.64
CA VAL A 408 -4.39 -19.81 6.43
C VAL A 408 -3.95 -20.84 5.44
N ASP A 409 -4.89 -21.62 5.00
CA ASP A 409 -4.79 -22.40 3.78
C ASP A 409 -4.69 -21.50 2.52
N ALA A 410 -4.18 -20.27 2.69
CA ALA A 410 -4.10 -19.26 1.63
C ALA A 410 -2.80 -19.36 0.81
N GLY A 411 -2.01 -20.41 1.06
CA GLY A 411 -0.76 -20.65 0.37
C GLY A 411 0.40 -19.80 0.87
N GLY A 412 1.41 -20.39 1.43
CA GLY A 412 2.61 -19.73 1.91
C GLY A 412 2.54 -19.25 3.36
N TRP A 413 3.50 -19.72 4.14
CA TRP A 413 3.66 -19.36 5.56
C TRP A 413 3.82 -17.84 5.78
N TRP A 414 4.42 -17.14 4.81
CA TRP A 414 4.70 -15.69 4.89
C TRP A 414 3.44 -14.83 4.93
N LYS A 415 2.29 -15.34 4.56
CA LYS A 415 1.01 -14.61 4.58
C LYS A 415 0.50 -14.33 5.98
N SER A 416 0.94 -15.10 6.97
CA SER A 416 0.66 -14.89 8.38
C SER A 416 1.94 -14.80 9.21
N GLU A 417 2.99 -14.24 8.62
CA GLU A 417 4.27 -14.00 9.27
C GLU A 417 4.20 -12.86 10.26
N PHE A 418 4.93 -13.02 11.36
CA PHE A 418 5.19 -11.95 12.33
C PHE A 418 6.58 -12.14 12.95
N THR A 419 7.05 -11.15 13.67
CA THR A 419 8.32 -11.18 14.36
C THR A 419 8.26 -10.40 15.68
N LEU A 420 9.36 -10.39 16.41
CA LEU A 420 9.52 -9.59 17.61
C LEU A 420 10.44 -8.42 17.30
N ASP A 421 10.08 -7.21 17.74
CA ASP A 421 10.93 -6.04 17.62
C ASP A 421 12.03 -6.06 18.65
N LEU A 422 13.12 -6.78 18.37
CA LEU A 422 14.28 -6.95 19.24
C LEU A 422 15.55 -6.31 18.68
N ALA A 423 15.57 -5.95 17.40
CA ALA A 423 16.69 -5.24 16.80
C ALA A 423 16.70 -3.77 17.24
N ASN A 424 17.89 -3.16 17.26
CA ASN A 424 18.06 -1.73 17.55
C ASN A 424 17.40 -1.29 18.88
N GLU A 425 17.62 -2.07 19.94
CA GLU A 425 17.06 -1.82 21.28
C GLU A 425 15.52 -1.84 21.34
N GLY A 426 14.89 -2.58 20.46
CA GLY A 426 13.45 -2.80 20.48
C GLY A 426 12.99 -3.49 21.78
N ASP A 427 11.72 -3.29 22.14
CA ASP A 427 11.14 -3.76 23.40
C ASP A 427 10.50 -5.16 23.32
N GLY A 428 10.65 -5.84 22.18
CA GLY A 428 10.09 -7.16 21.95
C GLY A 428 8.62 -7.17 21.54
N THR A 429 8.04 -6.03 21.19
CA THR A 429 6.67 -5.95 20.69
C THR A 429 6.50 -6.85 19.45
N ILE A 430 5.37 -7.57 19.38
CA ILE A 430 5.01 -8.38 18.22
C ILE A 430 4.70 -7.46 17.04
N VAL A 431 5.35 -7.69 15.92
CA VAL A 431 5.14 -6.93 14.67
C VAL A 431 4.63 -7.88 13.60
N TYR A 432 3.45 -7.62 13.09
CA TYR A 432 2.81 -8.41 12.05
C TYR A 432 3.19 -7.89 10.66
N ARG A 433 3.31 -8.82 9.71
CA ARG A 433 3.56 -8.46 8.32
C ARG A 433 2.38 -7.68 7.77
N GLU A 434 2.63 -6.46 7.30
CA GLU A 434 1.59 -5.62 6.70
C GLU A 434 1.21 -6.08 5.29
N ASN A 435 -0.05 -5.85 4.94
CA ASN A 435 -0.62 -6.29 3.67
C ASN A 435 -0.27 -5.38 2.48
N LYS A 436 0.50 -4.31 2.69
CA LYS A 436 0.68 -3.24 1.70
C LYS A 436 1.63 -3.60 0.55
N ASN A 437 2.69 -4.36 0.83
CA ASN A 437 3.71 -4.66 -0.17
C ASN A 437 4.20 -6.09 -0.06
N VAL A 438 4.27 -6.78 -1.20
CA VAL A 438 4.73 -8.16 -1.31
C VAL A 438 6.21 -8.31 -1.00
N SER A 439 7.00 -7.30 -1.36
CA SER A 439 8.44 -7.29 -1.20
C SER A 439 8.92 -6.83 0.17
N ASP A 440 8.04 -6.20 0.97
CA ASP A 440 8.40 -5.68 2.28
C ASP A 440 8.33 -6.79 3.31
N ASN A 441 9.34 -7.63 3.37
CA ASN A 441 9.48 -8.50 4.52
C ASN A 441 9.87 -7.67 5.76
N LEU A 442 9.62 -8.21 6.93
CA LEU A 442 9.78 -7.47 8.18
C LEU A 442 11.22 -7.01 8.43
N SER A 443 12.22 -7.76 7.95
CA SER A 443 13.64 -7.39 8.09
C SER A 443 14.00 -6.16 7.23
N GLU A 444 13.41 -6.00 6.08
CA GLU A 444 13.58 -4.79 5.25
C GLU A 444 13.02 -3.54 5.92
N LEU A 445 12.01 -3.71 6.78
CA LEU A 445 11.44 -2.65 7.60
C LEU A 445 12.22 -2.41 8.91
N GLY A 446 13.30 -3.16 9.14
CA GLY A 446 14.14 -3.04 10.33
C GLY A 446 13.70 -3.86 11.52
N TYR A 447 12.74 -4.77 11.36
CA TYR A 447 12.26 -5.65 12.43
C TYR A 447 12.89 -7.03 12.31
N GLU A 448 13.71 -7.40 13.29
CA GLU A 448 14.38 -8.69 13.30
C GLU A 448 14.35 -9.32 14.70
N CYS A 449 14.17 -10.62 14.72
CA CYS A 449 14.32 -11.47 15.90
C CYS A 449 15.52 -12.38 15.68
N ASN A 450 16.69 -11.97 16.17
CA ASN A 450 17.91 -12.74 16.05
C ASN A 450 18.07 -13.69 17.24
N VAL A 451 18.41 -14.93 16.93
CA VAL A 451 18.61 -16.00 17.92
C VAL A 451 19.99 -16.60 17.77
N LYS A 452 20.57 -17.06 18.88
CA LYS A 452 21.79 -17.87 18.89
C LYS A 452 21.41 -19.35 18.95
N ALA A 453 22.26 -20.22 18.41
CA ALA A 453 22.08 -21.65 18.53
C ALA A 453 21.83 -22.05 20.00
N GLY A 454 20.82 -22.86 20.25
CA GLY A 454 20.38 -23.28 21.57
C GLY A 454 19.33 -22.37 22.24
N GLN A 455 19.15 -21.14 21.78
CA GLN A 455 18.13 -20.24 22.31
C GLN A 455 16.73 -20.58 21.78
N LYS A 456 15.74 -20.15 22.52
CA LYS A 456 14.31 -20.29 22.18
C LYS A 456 13.65 -18.92 22.09
N VAL A 457 12.67 -18.82 21.21
CA VAL A 457 11.81 -17.64 21.12
C VAL A 457 10.61 -17.83 22.05
N HIS A 458 10.37 -16.83 22.89
CA HIS A 458 9.24 -16.79 23.83
C HIS A 458 8.29 -15.69 23.40
N ILE A 459 7.03 -16.03 23.19
CA ILE A 459 5.99 -15.09 22.76
C ILE A 459 4.85 -15.08 23.76
N ASN A 460 4.53 -13.91 24.28
CA ASN A 460 3.38 -13.70 25.15
C ASN A 460 2.30 -12.92 24.43
N PHE A 461 1.27 -13.60 23.97
CA PHE A 461 0.18 -12.96 23.25
C PHE A 461 -0.74 -12.12 24.16
N THR A 462 -0.70 -12.30 25.47
CA THR A 462 -1.47 -11.48 26.41
C THR A 462 -0.85 -10.09 26.56
N THR A 463 0.47 -10.01 26.63
CA THR A 463 1.20 -8.72 26.70
C THR A 463 1.52 -8.12 25.35
N GLY A 464 1.44 -8.92 24.29
CA GLY A 464 1.85 -8.50 22.93
C GLY A 464 3.36 -8.39 22.75
N LYS A 465 4.15 -9.05 23.60
CA LYS A 465 5.62 -8.98 23.59
C LYS A 465 6.25 -10.35 23.63
N GLY A 466 7.51 -10.42 23.23
CA GLY A 466 8.32 -11.61 23.32
C GLY A 466 9.78 -11.32 23.62
N LYS A 467 10.54 -12.39 23.76
CA LYS A 467 11.98 -12.36 24.07
C LYS A 467 12.67 -13.58 23.49
N VAL A 468 13.98 -13.54 23.48
CA VAL A 468 14.85 -14.68 23.13
C VAL A 468 15.64 -15.08 24.37
N GLU A 469 15.66 -16.34 24.70
CA GLU A 469 16.27 -16.85 25.92
C GLU A 469 16.97 -18.19 25.71
#